data_953fce559c137e0d249169cd13808a74
#
_entry.id   953fce559c137e0d249169cd13808a74
#
_cell.length_a   1.000
_cell.length_b   1.000
_cell.length_c   1.000
_cell.angle_alpha   90.00
_cell.angle_beta   90.00
_cell.angle_gamma   90.00
#
_symmetry.space_group_name_H-M   'P 1'
#
loop_
_entity.id
_entity.type
_entity.pdbx_description
1 polymer ?
#
loop_
_entity_poly.entity_id
_entity_poly.type
_entity_poly.pdbx_seq_one_letter_code
_entity_poly.pdbx_strand_id
1 'polypeptide(L)'
;SPLGETHDIRKIIEKAQKDIILLSNEFIDLNSSLLTYKSMNLYFAGARHLRYPVLEEISRLIEPLDRLTDRIGRVFDEQGEVKDSASPRLSQIRSQNDRIKSRIRHFFQQILVNKDYST
;
A
#
# COMPACT_ATOMS: atom_id res chain seq x y z
N SER A 1 7.27 7.65 -17.95
CA SER A 1 7.14 6.38 -18.67
C SER A 1 5.81 5.71 -18.32
N PRO A 2 5.03 5.21 -19.27
CA PRO A 2 3.83 4.41 -18.99
C PRO A 2 4.17 3.06 -18.36
N LEU A 3 5.45 2.67 -18.41
CA LEU A 3 6.02 1.50 -17.78
C LEU A 3 6.51 1.92 -16.40
N GLY A 4 5.67 1.83 -15.38
CA GLY A 4 6.06 2.01 -13.99
C GLY A 4 7.08 0.95 -13.54
N GLU A 5 7.36 0.91 -12.25
CA GLU A 5 8.18 -0.15 -11.67
C GLU A 5 7.44 -1.48 -11.74
N THR A 6 8.12 -2.50 -12.25
CA THR A 6 7.66 -3.89 -12.24
C THR A 6 8.61 -4.72 -11.39
N HIS A 7 8.02 -5.60 -10.59
CA HIS A 7 8.75 -6.54 -9.73
C HIS A 7 8.43 -7.97 -10.16
N ASP A 8 9.33 -8.90 -9.89
CA ASP A 8 9.04 -10.31 -10.06
C ASP A 8 8.15 -10.81 -8.93
N ILE A 9 6.84 -10.89 -9.19
CA ILE A 9 5.82 -11.25 -8.21
C ILE A 9 5.57 -12.76 -8.09
N ARG A 10 6.31 -13.60 -8.81
CA ARG A 10 6.10 -15.06 -8.81
C ARG A 10 6.23 -15.67 -7.41
N LYS A 11 7.25 -15.28 -6.65
CA LYS A 11 7.45 -15.75 -5.27
C LYS A 11 6.36 -15.29 -4.34
N ILE A 12 5.83 -14.08 -4.54
CA ILE A 12 4.73 -13.52 -3.76
C ILE A 12 3.46 -14.36 -4.00
N ILE A 13 3.18 -14.68 -5.25
CA ILE A 13 2.05 -15.54 -5.64
C ILE A 13 2.19 -16.94 -5.05
N GLU A 14 3.38 -17.55 -5.12
CA GLU A 14 3.63 -18.86 -4.51
C GLU A 14 3.40 -18.86 -3.00
N LYS A 15 3.84 -17.84 -2.29
CA LYS A 15 3.56 -17.66 -0.87
C LYS A 15 2.06 -17.57 -0.57
N ALA A 16 1.35 -16.76 -1.35
CA ALA A 16 -0.10 -16.60 -1.20
C ALA A 16 -0.86 -17.92 -1.46
N GLN A 17 -0.43 -18.71 -2.44
CA GLN A 17 -1.01 -20.03 -2.73
C GLN A 17 -0.80 -21.04 -1.60
N LYS A 18 0.26 -20.88 -0.82
CA LYS A 18 0.58 -21.73 0.34
C LYS A 18 0.04 -21.18 1.66
N ASP A 19 -0.85 -20.19 1.61
CA ASP A 19 -1.38 -19.48 2.79
C ASP A 19 -0.30 -18.88 3.70
N ILE A 20 0.85 -18.52 3.13
CA ILE A 20 1.91 -17.84 3.84
C ILE A 20 1.58 -16.36 3.92
N ILE A 21 1.73 -15.77 5.10
CA ILE A 21 1.48 -14.35 5.33
C ILE A 21 2.50 -13.51 4.55
N LEU A 22 2.00 -12.57 3.75
CA LEU A 22 2.82 -11.63 3.01
C LEU A 22 3.22 -10.45 3.91
N LEU A 23 4.45 -9.96 3.71
CA LEU A 23 4.94 -8.75 4.35
C LEU A 23 4.42 -7.50 3.63
N SER A 24 4.45 -6.35 4.31
CA SER A 24 3.98 -5.09 3.73
C SER A 24 4.74 -4.68 2.46
N ASN A 25 6.06 -4.87 2.41
CA ASN A 25 6.85 -4.62 1.20
C ASN A 25 6.45 -5.53 0.03
N GLU A 26 6.08 -6.78 0.29
CA GLU A 26 5.58 -7.69 -0.74
C GLU A 26 4.23 -7.22 -1.30
N PHE A 27 3.35 -6.64 -0.47
CA PHE A 27 2.12 -6.00 -0.93
C PHE A 27 2.37 -4.77 -1.78
N ILE A 28 3.38 -3.96 -1.45
CA ILE A 28 3.78 -2.79 -2.25
C ILE A 28 4.25 -3.24 -3.63
N ASP A 29 5.17 -4.21 -3.69
CA ASP A 29 5.72 -4.73 -4.93
C ASP A 29 4.62 -5.32 -5.82
N LEU A 30 3.69 -6.06 -5.21
CA LEU A 30 2.52 -6.60 -5.90
C LEU A 30 1.63 -5.48 -6.44
N ASN A 31 1.28 -4.51 -5.62
CA ASN A 31 0.41 -3.40 -6.01
C ASN A 31 1.03 -2.54 -7.11
N SER A 32 2.31 -2.22 -7.00
CA SER A 32 3.07 -1.48 -8.02
C SER A 32 3.05 -2.21 -9.36
N SER A 33 3.29 -3.52 -9.36
CA SER A 33 3.24 -4.34 -10.57
C SER A 33 1.83 -4.40 -11.17
N LEU A 34 0.80 -4.55 -10.36
CA LEU A 34 -0.60 -4.57 -10.81
C LEU A 34 -1.02 -3.23 -11.43
N LEU A 35 -0.63 -2.10 -10.84
CA LEU A 35 -0.89 -0.77 -11.38
C LEU A 35 -0.16 -0.56 -12.71
N THR A 36 1.07 -1.04 -12.83
CA THR A 36 1.81 -1.00 -14.09
C THR A 36 1.12 -1.83 -15.17
N TYR A 37 0.67 -3.03 -14.86
CA TYR A 37 -0.08 -3.88 -15.81
C TYR A 37 -1.38 -3.22 -16.25
N LYS A 38 -2.10 -2.57 -15.34
CA LYS A 38 -3.29 -1.79 -15.68
C LYS A 38 -2.96 -0.64 -16.63
N SER A 39 -1.90 0.11 -16.37
CA SER A 39 -1.45 1.21 -17.22
C SER A 39 -1.05 0.74 -18.61
N MET A 40 -0.37 -0.39 -18.70
CA MET A 40 -0.01 -1.02 -19.99
C MET A 40 -1.26 -1.43 -20.77
N ASN A 41 -2.22 -2.06 -20.11
CA ASN A 41 -3.47 -2.48 -20.74
C ASN A 41 -4.23 -1.27 -21.33
N LEU A 42 -4.35 -0.18 -20.55
CA LEU A 42 -4.99 1.06 -21.00
C LEU A 42 -4.23 1.71 -22.16
N TYR A 43 -2.90 1.73 -22.11
CA TYR A 43 -2.06 2.26 -23.17
C TYR A 43 -2.28 1.51 -24.49
N PHE A 44 -2.21 0.19 -24.47
CA PHE A 44 -2.42 -0.62 -25.67
C PHE A 44 -3.87 -0.58 -26.17
N ALA A 45 -4.85 -0.46 -25.28
CA ALA A 45 -6.24 -0.25 -25.67
C ALA A 45 -6.43 1.07 -26.42
N GLY A 46 -5.74 2.15 -25.99
CA GLY A 46 -5.73 3.44 -26.67
C GLY A 46 -4.94 3.45 -27.98
N ALA A 47 -3.92 2.60 -28.09
CA ALA A 47 -2.99 2.52 -29.24
C ALA A 47 -3.42 1.54 -30.34
N ARG A 48 -4.64 1.03 -30.30
CA ARG A 48 -5.16 0.05 -31.29
C ARG A 48 -5.03 0.51 -32.75
N HIS A 49 -5.05 1.81 -32.99
CA HIS A 49 -4.88 2.40 -34.31
C HIS A 49 -3.46 2.27 -34.88
N LEU A 50 -2.46 1.97 -34.05
CA LEU A 50 -1.04 1.84 -34.44
C LEU A 50 -0.66 0.48 -34.98
N ARG A 51 -1.58 -0.48 -35.02
CA ARG A 51 -1.43 -1.84 -35.57
C ARG A 51 -0.15 -2.57 -35.11
N TYR A 52 -0.07 -2.87 -33.82
CA TYR A 52 0.92 -3.78 -33.28
C TYR A 52 0.26 -5.10 -32.85
N PRO A 53 -0.01 -6.05 -33.78
CA PRO A 53 -0.84 -7.22 -33.49
C PRO A 53 -0.28 -8.11 -32.38
N VAL A 54 1.05 -8.25 -32.29
CA VAL A 54 1.70 -9.06 -31.25
C VAL A 54 1.54 -8.41 -29.87
N LEU A 55 1.76 -7.09 -29.78
CA LEU A 55 1.61 -6.34 -28.52
C LEU A 55 0.15 -6.28 -28.09
N GLU A 56 -0.78 -6.17 -29.04
CA GLU A 56 -2.21 -6.21 -28.77
C GLU A 56 -2.64 -7.58 -28.23
N GLU A 57 -2.12 -8.66 -28.77
CA GLU A 57 -2.36 -10.02 -28.29
C GLU A 57 -1.84 -10.20 -26.85
N ILE A 58 -0.61 -9.75 -26.57
CA ILE A 58 -0.02 -9.80 -25.23
C ILE A 58 -0.86 -8.95 -24.25
N SER A 59 -1.30 -7.76 -24.66
CA SER A 59 -2.10 -6.87 -23.79
C SER A 59 -3.45 -7.48 -23.42
N ARG A 60 -4.03 -8.30 -24.30
CA ARG A 60 -5.29 -9.01 -24.00
C ARG A 60 -5.14 -10.08 -22.92
N LEU A 61 -3.92 -10.58 -22.73
CA LEU A 61 -3.60 -11.56 -21.67
C LEU A 61 -3.45 -10.88 -20.29
N ILE A 62 -3.29 -9.56 -20.29
CA ILE A 62 -3.19 -8.77 -19.03
C ILE A 62 -4.60 -8.42 -18.60
N GLU A 63 -5.13 -9.14 -17.63
CA GLU A 63 -6.40 -8.81 -17.01
C GLU A 63 -6.19 -7.79 -15.88
N PRO A 64 -6.88 -6.65 -15.91
CA PRO A 64 -6.78 -5.68 -14.83
C PRO A 64 -7.46 -6.23 -13.58
N LEU A 65 -6.69 -6.34 -12.49
CA LEU A 65 -7.18 -6.80 -11.19
C LEU A 65 -7.59 -5.61 -10.31
N ASP A 66 -8.50 -4.79 -10.80
CA ASP A 66 -8.92 -3.55 -10.15
C ASP A 66 -9.43 -3.78 -8.72
N ARG A 67 -10.21 -4.83 -8.49
CA ARG A 67 -10.73 -5.15 -7.14
C ARG A 67 -9.61 -5.46 -6.16
N LEU A 68 -8.58 -6.18 -6.60
CA LEU A 68 -7.43 -6.50 -5.76
C LEU A 68 -6.60 -5.24 -5.47
N THR A 69 -6.33 -4.44 -6.47
CA THR A 69 -5.62 -3.16 -6.36
C THR A 69 -6.34 -2.21 -5.38
N ASP A 70 -7.65 -2.08 -5.52
CA ASP A 70 -8.47 -1.26 -4.62
C ASP A 70 -8.43 -1.77 -3.17
N ARG A 71 -8.49 -3.08 -2.98
CA ARG A 71 -8.42 -3.68 -1.63
C ARG A 71 -7.06 -3.42 -0.98
N ILE A 72 -5.97 -3.58 -1.72
CA ILE A 72 -4.62 -3.30 -1.22
C ILE A 72 -4.50 -1.81 -0.88
N GLY A 73 -4.96 -0.92 -1.76
CA GLY A 73 -4.92 0.52 -1.57
C GLY A 73 -5.78 1.04 -0.42
N ARG A 74 -6.79 0.28 0.03
CA ARG A 74 -7.57 0.61 1.24
C ARG A 74 -6.81 0.29 2.53
N VAL A 75 -5.93 -0.68 2.49
CA VAL A 75 -5.19 -1.16 3.67
C VAL A 75 -3.84 -0.46 3.80
N PHE A 76 -3.11 -0.34 2.71
CA PHE A 76 -1.74 0.20 2.69
C PHE A 76 -1.69 1.58 2.04
N ASP A 77 -0.79 2.43 2.51
CA ASP A 77 -0.41 3.67 1.83
C ASP A 77 0.73 3.43 0.82
N GLU A 78 1.21 4.49 0.20
CA GLU A 78 2.30 4.44 -0.78
C GLU A 78 3.65 4.02 -0.18
N GLN A 79 3.81 4.17 1.12
CA GLN A 79 4.99 3.76 1.88
C GLN A 79 4.88 2.32 2.40
N GLY A 80 3.73 1.66 2.21
CA GLY A 80 3.44 0.32 2.68
C GLY A 80 3.08 0.23 4.15
N GLU A 81 2.77 1.36 4.75
CA GLU A 81 2.25 1.39 6.11
C GLU A 81 0.75 1.14 6.12
N VAL A 82 0.27 0.46 7.15
CA VAL A 82 -1.15 0.19 7.29
C VAL A 82 -1.89 1.48 7.67
N LYS A 83 -2.84 1.88 6.82
CA LYS A 83 -3.66 3.08 7.04
C LYS A 83 -4.50 2.97 8.32
N ASP A 84 -4.69 4.09 9.00
CA ASP A 84 -5.61 4.17 10.15
C ASP A 84 -7.03 3.76 9.78
N SER A 85 -7.43 4.08 8.56
CA SER A 85 -8.73 3.73 8.00
C SER A 85 -8.88 2.26 7.58
N ALA A 86 -7.81 1.45 7.67
CA ALA A 86 -7.86 0.03 7.27
C ALA A 86 -8.87 -0.77 8.09
N SER A 87 -9.06 -0.42 9.37
CA SER A 87 -10.17 -0.93 10.17
C SER A 87 -10.59 0.09 11.25
N PRO A 88 -11.90 0.12 11.62
CA PRO A 88 -12.37 1.01 12.70
C PRO A 88 -11.66 0.73 14.04
N ARG A 89 -11.39 -0.54 14.32
CA ARG A 89 -10.69 -0.95 15.54
C ARG A 89 -9.24 -0.44 15.58
N LEU A 90 -8.53 -0.50 14.46
CA LEU A 90 -7.17 0.03 14.36
C LEU A 90 -7.14 1.54 14.58
N SER A 91 -8.08 2.27 13.98
CA SER A 91 -8.23 3.70 14.17
C SER A 91 -8.46 4.06 15.65
N GLN A 92 -9.34 3.32 16.34
CA GLN A 92 -9.59 3.50 17.77
C GLN A 92 -8.35 3.24 18.62
N ILE A 93 -7.64 2.14 18.37
CA ILE A 93 -6.44 1.76 19.12
C ILE A 93 -5.34 2.84 18.94
N ARG A 94 -5.11 3.29 17.72
CA ARG A 94 -4.12 4.34 17.44
C ARG A 94 -4.51 5.68 18.10
N SER A 95 -5.77 6.06 18.04
CA SER A 95 -6.27 7.26 18.72
C SER A 95 -6.10 7.18 20.24
N GLN A 96 -6.39 6.04 20.84
CA GLN A 96 -6.15 5.83 22.28
C GLN A 96 -4.67 5.88 22.62
N ASN A 97 -3.82 5.27 21.80
CA ASN A 97 -2.38 5.29 21.98
C ASN A 97 -1.82 6.72 21.92
N ASP A 98 -2.27 7.51 20.96
CA ASP A 98 -1.87 8.92 20.82
C ASP A 98 -2.31 9.77 22.03
N ARG A 99 -3.52 9.53 22.55
CA ARG A 99 -4.01 10.20 23.78
C ARG A 99 -3.15 9.85 25.00
N ILE A 100 -2.76 8.58 25.13
CA ILE A 100 -1.88 8.13 26.23
C ILE A 100 -0.50 8.78 26.08
N LYS A 101 0.08 8.79 24.90
CA LYS A 101 1.36 9.45 24.63
C LYS A 101 1.31 10.95 24.94
N SER A 102 0.23 11.63 24.61
CA SER A 102 0.03 13.05 24.92
C SER A 102 -0.06 13.30 26.42
N ARG A 103 -0.78 12.43 27.16
CA ARG A 103 -0.84 12.50 28.62
C ARG A 103 0.52 12.31 29.28
N ILE A 104 1.30 11.34 28.82
CA ILE A 104 2.66 11.08 29.33
C ILE A 104 3.54 12.32 29.10
N ARG A 105 3.53 12.88 27.89
CA ARG A 105 4.29 14.10 27.58
C ARG A 105 3.89 15.28 28.45
N HIS A 106 2.60 15.49 28.65
CA HIS A 106 2.08 16.53 29.49
C HIS A 106 2.50 16.34 30.95
N PHE A 107 2.43 15.13 31.47
CA PHE A 107 2.89 14.78 32.81
C PHE A 107 4.39 15.10 33.01
N PHE A 108 5.24 14.70 32.07
CA PHE A 108 6.66 15.04 32.13
C PHE A 108 6.93 16.54 32.06
N GLN A 109 6.20 17.28 31.24
CA GLN A 109 6.32 18.72 31.17
C GLN A 109 5.94 19.37 32.50
N GLN A 110 4.89 18.91 33.17
CA GLN A 110 4.51 19.40 34.50
C GLN A 110 5.59 19.11 35.55
N ILE A 111 6.21 17.95 35.54
CA ILE A 111 7.31 17.61 36.45
C ILE A 111 8.51 18.54 36.21
N LEU A 112 8.87 18.79 34.96
CA LEU A 112 9.98 19.70 34.62
C LEU A 112 9.71 21.13 35.10
N VAL A 113 8.51 21.62 34.89
CA VAL A 113 8.10 22.97 35.38
C VAL A 113 8.14 23.03 36.89
N ASN A 114 7.61 22.04 37.61
CA ASN A 114 7.65 21.97 39.05
C ASN A 114 9.07 21.87 39.62
N LYS A 115 9.98 21.24 38.90
CA LYS A 115 11.39 21.12 39.28
C LYS A 115 12.12 22.46 39.17
N ASP A 116 11.76 23.29 38.20
CA ASP A 116 12.30 24.65 38.07
C ASP A 116 11.81 25.59 39.17
N TYR A 117 10.65 25.32 39.77
CA TYR A 117 10.10 26.05 40.91
C TYR A 117 10.60 25.57 42.28
N SER A 118 11.26 24.43 42.37
CA SER A 118 11.71 23.82 43.63
C SER A 118 13.15 24.18 44.03
N THR A 119 13.76 25.03 43.27
CA THR A 119 15.03 25.69 43.64
C THR A 119 14.80 27.08 44.17
#